data_8ca8217661d69c46e697efe22f4efab1
#
_entry.id   8ca8217661d69c46e697efe22f4efab1
#
_cell.length_a   1.000
_cell.length_b   1.000
_cell.length_c   1.000
_cell.angle_alpha   90.00
_cell.angle_beta   90.00
_cell.angle_gamma   90.00
#
_symmetry.space_group_name_H-M   'P 1'
#
loop_
_entity.id
_entity.type
_entity.pdbx_description
1 polymer ?
#
loop_
_entity_poly.entity_id
_entity_poly.type
_entity_poly.pdbx_seq_one_letter_code
_entity_poly.pdbx_strand_id
1 'polypeptide(L)'
;MNNFFTILGGMGSLATESFVRLLNARTPSNRDQDYLDYIVINHATIPDRSSYIMDHSQTNPLPALLADITQQSKLNPAFFVLTCNSAHYFYPQLQSATTIPILHMPKLAVEQIKEIAPTAHRVGILGTPGSINNGIYDNLLISNGYEPVKPTPEILAATEELIFTDIKQNGQVNAERFHHLLEQMQTELNCDATILGCTELSLAQEKAANHPYQVIDAQSILVDQTLKLGLAAQK
;
A
#
# COMPACT_ATOMS: atom_id res chain seq x y z
N MET A 1 13.44 -14.31 -18.81
CA MET A 1 12.03 -13.95 -18.68
C MET A 1 11.72 -12.85 -19.70
N ASN A 2 10.69 -13.03 -20.48
CA ASN A 2 10.14 -11.98 -21.34
C ASN A 2 8.82 -11.54 -20.72
N ASN A 3 8.51 -10.23 -20.78
CA ASN A 3 7.23 -9.69 -20.27
C ASN A 3 6.99 -9.89 -18.76
N PHE A 4 8.01 -9.72 -17.95
CA PHE A 4 7.93 -9.74 -16.49
C PHE A 4 7.77 -8.32 -15.91
N PHE A 5 7.39 -8.22 -14.65
CA PHE A 5 7.39 -6.97 -13.88
C PHE A 5 8.26 -7.10 -12.62
N THR A 6 8.58 -5.98 -11.97
CA THR A 6 9.39 -5.98 -10.76
C THR A 6 8.61 -5.42 -9.58
N ILE A 7 8.61 -6.16 -8.48
CA ILE A 7 8.04 -5.79 -7.20
C ILE A 7 9.15 -5.23 -6.31
N LEU A 8 9.07 -3.96 -5.95
CA LEU A 8 9.97 -3.29 -5.03
C LEU A 8 9.36 -3.32 -3.62
N GLY A 9 9.93 -4.15 -2.78
CA GLY A 9 9.47 -4.44 -1.43
C GLY A 9 10.54 -4.29 -0.36
N GLY A 10 10.33 -4.94 0.78
CA GLY A 10 11.22 -4.86 1.94
C GLY A 10 10.88 -3.73 2.91
N MET A 11 9.84 -2.97 2.64
CA MET A 11 9.40 -1.80 3.40
C MET A 11 8.07 -1.93 4.21
N GLY A 12 7.51 -3.02 4.75
CA GLY A 12 8.24 -4.16 5.31
C GLY A 12 8.17 -5.47 4.54
N SER A 13 8.99 -6.37 5.02
CA SER A 13 9.15 -7.68 4.41
C SER A 13 7.92 -8.57 4.56
N LEU A 14 7.24 -8.58 5.71
CA LEU A 14 5.99 -9.34 5.91
C LEU A 14 4.86 -8.85 4.99
N ALA A 15 4.75 -7.53 4.79
CA ALA A 15 3.77 -6.97 3.86
C ALA A 15 4.11 -7.30 2.40
N THR A 16 5.40 -7.35 2.04
CA THR A 16 5.86 -7.79 0.73
C THR A 16 5.55 -9.27 0.48
N GLU A 17 5.76 -10.12 1.48
CA GLU A 17 5.36 -11.54 1.43
C GLU A 17 3.85 -11.68 1.23
N SER A 18 3.04 -10.96 2.01
CA SER A 18 1.58 -10.97 1.86
C SER A 18 1.16 -10.54 0.46
N PHE A 19 1.77 -9.48 -0.11
CA PHE A 19 1.49 -9.05 -1.47
C PHE A 19 1.75 -10.17 -2.49
N VAL A 20 2.93 -10.81 -2.42
CA VAL A 20 3.31 -11.90 -3.34
C VAL A 20 2.39 -13.10 -3.18
N ARG A 21 2.06 -13.48 -1.97
CA ARG A 21 1.15 -14.59 -1.68
C ARG A 21 -0.26 -14.33 -2.20
N LEU A 22 -0.80 -13.12 -2.01
CA LEU A 22 -2.11 -12.73 -2.52
C LEU A 22 -2.12 -12.71 -4.06
N LEU A 23 -1.06 -12.19 -4.69
CA LEU A 23 -0.92 -12.18 -6.15
C LEU A 23 -0.96 -13.60 -6.72
N ASN A 24 -0.17 -14.51 -6.14
CA ASN A 24 -0.16 -15.91 -6.56
C ASN A 24 -1.51 -16.60 -6.30
N ALA A 25 -2.13 -16.36 -5.12
CA ALA A 25 -3.42 -16.95 -4.78
C ALA A 25 -4.57 -16.49 -5.70
N ARG A 26 -4.50 -15.28 -6.23
CA ARG A 26 -5.50 -14.72 -7.16
C ARG A 26 -5.19 -15.02 -8.63
N THR A 27 -3.99 -15.48 -8.95
CA THR A 27 -3.63 -15.83 -10.33
C THR A 27 -4.40 -17.09 -10.77
N PRO A 28 -5.25 -17.00 -11.83
CA PRO A 28 -5.92 -18.17 -12.36
C PRO A 28 -4.89 -19.14 -12.94
N SER A 29 -4.70 -20.29 -12.29
CA SER A 29 -3.67 -21.25 -12.68
C SER A 29 -4.15 -22.70 -12.53
N ASN A 30 -3.79 -23.55 -13.49
CA ASN A 30 -3.97 -25.01 -13.45
C ASN A 30 -2.62 -25.74 -13.39
N ARG A 31 -1.53 -25.04 -13.69
CA ARG A 31 -0.15 -25.55 -13.75
C ARG A 31 0.82 -24.41 -13.47
N ASP A 32 2.08 -24.72 -13.16
CA ASP A 32 3.11 -23.73 -12.82
C ASP A 32 3.32 -22.65 -13.90
N GLN A 33 3.15 -23.01 -15.17
CA GLN A 33 3.35 -22.12 -16.31
C GLN A 33 2.23 -21.08 -16.50
N ASP A 34 1.16 -21.17 -15.74
CA ASP A 34 0.05 -20.21 -15.77
C ASP A 34 0.28 -19.03 -14.80
N TYR A 35 1.29 -19.13 -13.90
CA TYR A 35 1.67 -18.04 -13.01
C TYR A 35 2.40 -16.92 -13.74
N LEU A 36 2.37 -15.73 -13.13
CA LEU A 36 3.03 -14.52 -13.67
C LEU A 36 4.55 -14.58 -13.49
N ASP A 37 5.29 -14.10 -14.48
CA ASP A 37 6.73 -13.85 -14.36
C ASP A 37 6.98 -12.52 -13.64
N TYR A 38 7.72 -12.54 -12.53
CA TYR A 38 8.10 -11.32 -11.80
C TYR A 38 9.42 -11.47 -11.05
N ILE A 39 10.04 -10.33 -10.73
CA ILE A 39 11.18 -10.23 -9.83
C ILE A 39 10.72 -9.55 -8.54
N VAL A 40 11.11 -10.09 -7.39
CA VAL A 40 10.90 -9.47 -6.08
C VAL A 40 12.22 -8.96 -5.54
N ILE A 41 12.27 -7.66 -5.24
CA ILE A 41 13.38 -7.04 -4.52
C ILE A 41 12.93 -6.82 -3.08
N ASN A 42 13.45 -7.59 -2.16
CA ASN A 42 13.20 -7.37 -0.73
C ASN A 42 14.35 -6.55 -0.13
N HIS A 43 14.35 -5.22 -0.34
CA HIS A 43 15.39 -4.30 0.16
C HIS A 43 15.03 -3.81 1.56
N ALA A 44 15.21 -4.67 2.57
CA ALA A 44 14.78 -4.41 3.95
C ALA A 44 15.59 -3.31 4.67
N THR A 45 16.77 -2.94 4.15
CA THR A 45 17.64 -1.91 4.75
C THR A 45 17.35 -0.49 4.25
N ILE A 46 16.32 -0.29 3.40
CA ILE A 46 15.87 1.06 3.03
C ILE A 46 15.45 1.80 4.30
N PRO A 47 15.98 3.02 4.56
CA PRO A 47 15.64 3.83 5.73
C PRO A 47 14.13 4.02 5.90
N ASP A 48 13.66 4.22 7.14
CA ASP A 48 12.22 4.36 7.40
C ASP A 48 11.66 5.61 6.70
N ARG A 49 10.62 5.38 5.90
CA ARG A 49 9.96 6.41 5.08
C ARG A 49 9.16 7.38 5.92
N SER A 50 8.44 6.85 6.93
CA SER A 50 7.60 7.67 7.79
C SER A 50 8.42 8.60 8.65
N SER A 51 9.51 8.11 9.26
CA SER A 51 10.43 8.91 10.06
C SER A 51 11.03 10.06 9.24
N TYR A 52 11.48 9.80 8.01
CA TYR A 52 12.01 10.85 7.13
C TYR A 52 10.94 11.87 6.70
N ILE A 53 9.74 11.43 6.38
CA ILE A 53 8.64 12.33 5.97
C ILE A 53 8.26 13.26 7.13
N MET A 54 8.28 12.77 8.36
CA MET A 54 7.96 13.55 9.55
C MET A 54 9.12 14.46 10.01
N ASP A 55 10.36 14.03 9.78
CA ASP A 55 11.57 14.77 10.15
C ASP A 55 12.67 14.54 9.11
N HIS A 56 12.88 15.54 8.23
CA HIS A 56 13.87 15.49 7.18
C HIS A 56 15.33 15.46 7.65
N SER A 57 15.60 15.55 8.97
CA SER A 57 16.94 15.29 9.53
C SER A 57 17.27 13.80 9.62
N GLN A 58 16.25 12.92 9.50
CA GLN A 58 16.43 11.47 9.45
C GLN A 58 17.04 11.02 8.12
N THR A 59 17.55 9.78 8.10
CA THR A 59 18.17 9.22 6.89
C THR A 59 17.17 9.16 5.73
N ASN A 60 17.54 9.81 4.61
CA ASN A 60 16.68 9.89 3.42
C ASN A 60 16.60 8.54 2.69
N PRO A 61 15.40 7.94 2.52
CA PRO A 61 15.25 6.67 1.80
C PRO A 61 15.32 6.82 0.27
N LEU A 62 15.16 8.03 -0.27
CA LEU A 62 15.10 8.27 -1.72
C LEU A 62 16.32 7.75 -2.49
N PRO A 63 17.58 7.93 -2.04
CA PRO A 63 18.74 7.40 -2.77
C PRO A 63 18.70 5.88 -2.95
N ALA A 64 18.28 5.13 -1.93
CA ALA A 64 18.15 3.67 -2.01
C ALA A 64 17.04 3.26 -3.00
N LEU A 65 15.88 3.92 -2.92
CA LEU A 65 14.76 3.69 -3.85
C LEU A 65 15.14 4.00 -5.31
N LEU A 66 15.85 5.10 -5.56
CA LEU A 66 16.35 5.45 -6.89
C LEU A 66 17.37 4.45 -7.41
N ALA A 67 18.24 3.95 -6.54
CA ALA A 67 19.20 2.91 -6.92
C ALA A 67 18.51 1.63 -7.37
N ASP A 68 17.47 1.19 -6.65
CA ASP A 68 16.67 0.02 -7.01
C ASP A 68 15.96 0.22 -8.35
N ILE A 69 15.26 1.34 -8.55
CA ILE A 69 14.61 1.68 -9.82
C ILE A 69 15.63 1.69 -10.97
N THR A 70 16.77 2.37 -10.80
CA THR A 70 17.79 2.48 -11.84
C THR A 70 18.41 1.14 -12.19
N GLN A 71 18.67 0.31 -11.18
CA GLN A 71 19.25 -1.02 -11.37
C GLN A 71 18.26 -1.94 -12.08
N GLN A 72 17.01 -1.97 -11.64
CA GLN A 72 15.99 -2.85 -12.18
C GLN A 72 15.50 -2.41 -13.56
N SER A 73 15.52 -1.11 -13.88
CA SER A 73 15.19 -0.60 -15.20
C SER A 73 16.09 -1.18 -16.29
N LYS A 74 17.33 -1.57 -15.99
CA LYS A 74 18.25 -2.22 -16.95
C LYS A 74 17.77 -3.60 -17.41
N LEU A 75 16.89 -4.23 -16.63
CA LEU A 75 16.27 -5.51 -16.97
C LEU A 75 15.02 -5.36 -17.84
N ASN A 76 14.58 -4.11 -18.04
CA ASN A 76 13.43 -3.73 -18.85
C ASN A 76 12.13 -4.46 -18.46
N PRO A 77 11.68 -4.38 -17.16
CA PRO A 77 10.39 -4.93 -16.76
C PRO A 77 9.25 -4.15 -17.44
N ALA A 78 8.08 -4.79 -17.60
CA ALA A 78 6.90 -4.14 -18.18
C ALA A 78 6.38 -2.98 -17.30
N PHE A 79 6.50 -3.11 -15.96
CA PHE A 79 6.13 -2.09 -14.99
C PHE A 79 6.78 -2.40 -13.62
N PHE A 80 6.75 -1.41 -12.74
CA PHE A 80 7.14 -1.55 -11.34
C PHE A 80 5.93 -1.54 -10.42
N VAL A 81 6.01 -2.32 -9.34
CA VAL A 81 5.07 -2.34 -8.24
C VAL A 81 5.81 -1.94 -6.97
N LEU A 82 5.32 -0.92 -6.26
CA LEU A 82 5.92 -0.43 -5.01
C LEU A 82 5.01 -0.82 -3.84
N THR A 83 5.42 -1.83 -3.04
CA THR A 83 4.60 -2.39 -1.95
C THR A 83 4.75 -1.62 -0.64
N CYS A 84 4.61 -0.29 -0.71
CA CYS A 84 4.70 0.59 0.44
C CYS A 84 3.94 1.89 0.20
N ASN A 85 2.92 2.19 1.01
CA ASN A 85 2.15 3.43 0.89
C ASN A 85 3.02 4.68 1.05
N SER A 86 3.78 4.78 2.14
CA SER A 86 4.60 5.96 2.45
C SER A 86 5.69 6.22 1.41
N ALA A 87 6.18 5.17 0.70
CA ALA A 87 7.17 5.34 -0.35
C ALA A 87 6.64 6.11 -1.57
N HIS A 88 5.31 6.19 -1.74
CA HIS A 88 4.69 6.99 -2.80
C HIS A 88 4.84 8.50 -2.59
N TYR A 89 5.30 8.95 -1.41
CA TYR A 89 5.79 10.32 -1.21
C TYR A 89 6.89 10.68 -2.21
N PHE A 90 7.71 9.71 -2.61
CA PHE A 90 8.80 9.88 -3.55
C PHE A 90 8.41 9.54 -5.00
N TYR A 91 7.14 9.24 -5.26
CA TYR A 91 6.67 8.80 -6.58
C TYR A 91 7.09 9.73 -7.73
N PRO A 92 7.00 11.07 -7.62
CA PRO A 92 7.42 11.95 -8.72
C PRO A 92 8.91 11.77 -9.09
N GLN A 93 9.78 11.65 -8.08
CA GLN A 93 11.21 11.46 -8.29
C GLN A 93 11.52 10.06 -8.85
N LEU A 94 10.83 9.03 -8.34
CA LEU A 94 11.01 7.65 -8.81
C LEU A 94 10.54 7.49 -10.25
N GLN A 95 9.36 8.02 -10.61
CA GLN A 95 8.84 7.94 -11.97
C GLN A 95 9.67 8.77 -12.95
N SER A 96 10.27 9.89 -12.52
CA SER A 96 11.16 10.68 -13.36
C SER A 96 12.51 10.00 -13.66
N ALA A 97 12.91 9.03 -12.85
CA ALA A 97 14.15 8.27 -13.02
C ALA A 97 14.04 7.11 -14.03
N THR A 98 12.84 6.81 -14.50
CA THR A 98 12.59 5.72 -15.46
C THR A 98 11.42 6.02 -16.38
N THR A 99 11.48 5.50 -17.61
CA THR A 99 10.35 5.53 -18.55
C THR A 99 9.37 4.36 -18.32
N ILE A 100 9.75 3.40 -17.49
CA ILE A 100 8.94 2.22 -17.16
C ILE A 100 7.86 2.65 -16.16
N PRO A 101 6.56 2.32 -16.40
CA PRO A 101 5.50 2.73 -15.49
C PRO A 101 5.68 2.17 -14.07
N ILE A 102 5.45 3.01 -13.06
CA ILE A 102 5.36 2.60 -11.65
C ILE A 102 3.88 2.65 -11.26
N LEU A 103 3.31 1.54 -10.76
CA LEU A 103 1.93 1.55 -10.29
C LEU A 103 1.79 2.44 -9.05
N HIS A 104 0.81 3.35 -9.08
CA HIS A 104 0.61 4.33 -8.01
C HIS A 104 -0.47 3.85 -7.04
N MET A 105 -0.09 3.07 -6.00
CA MET A 105 -1.00 2.45 -5.04
C MET A 105 -2.05 3.43 -4.46
N PRO A 106 -1.71 4.61 -3.91
CA PRO A 106 -2.70 5.54 -3.37
C PRO A 106 -3.74 6.01 -4.42
N LYS A 107 -3.30 6.28 -5.65
CA LYS A 107 -4.20 6.68 -6.74
C LYS A 107 -5.18 5.57 -7.09
N LEU A 108 -4.69 4.33 -7.24
CA LEU A 108 -5.53 3.17 -7.51
C LEU A 108 -6.56 2.94 -6.40
N ALA A 109 -6.16 3.09 -5.13
CA ALA A 109 -7.07 2.96 -4.00
C ALA A 109 -8.21 3.99 -4.05
N VAL A 110 -7.90 5.27 -4.32
CA VAL A 110 -8.91 6.33 -4.39
C VAL A 110 -9.82 6.15 -5.62
N GLU A 111 -9.31 5.75 -6.77
CA GLU A 111 -10.10 5.48 -7.97
C GLU A 111 -11.11 4.34 -7.80
N GLN A 112 -10.82 3.37 -6.90
CA GLN A 112 -11.71 2.24 -6.61
C GLN A 112 -12.80 2.54 -5.58
N ILE A 113 -12.77 3.69 -4.89
CA ILE A 113 -13.79 4.03 -3.88
C ILE A 113 -15.20 3.98 -4.47
N LYS A 114 -15.39 4.54 -5.67
CA LYS A 114 -16.70 4.58 -6.35
C LYS A 114 -17.31 3.19 -6.64
N GLU A 115 -16.48 2.17 -6.77
CA GLU A 115 -16.93 0.79 -7.02
C GLU A 115 -17.16 0.05 -5.70
N ILE A 116 -16.29 0.26 -4.70
CA ILE A 116 -16.33 -0.44 -3.41
C ILE A 116 -17.34 0.20 -2.46
N ALA A 117 -17.39 1.54 -2.43
CA ALA A 117 -18.24 2.35 -1.54
C ALA A 117 -18.94 3.47 -2.34
N PRO A 118 -19.89 3.16 -3.23
CA PRO A 118 -20.46 4.10 -4.20
C PRO A 118 -21.19 5.29 -3.59
N THR A 119 -21.60 5.20 -2.33
CA THR A 119 -22.29 6.27 -1.60
C THR A 119 -21.38 7.05 -0.66
N ALA A 120 -20.09 6.71 -0.60
CA ALA A 120 -19.16 7.37 0.29
C ALA A 120 -18.90 8.83 -0.13
N HIS A 121 -18.84 9.72 0.88
CA HIS A 121 -18.44 11.11 0.75
C HIS A 121 -17.28 11.42 1.69
N ARG A 122 -17.33 10.94 2.93
CA ARG A 122 -16.33 11.12 3.97
C ARG A 122 -15.44 9.89 4.05
N VAL A 123 -14.18 10.03 3.63
CA VAL A 123 -13.26 8.90 3.53
C VAL A 123 -12.12 9.06 4.53
N GLY A 124 -12.09 8.14 5.50
CA GLY A 124 -11.05 8.07 6.50
C GLY A 124 -9.77 7.43 5.97
N ILE A 125 -8.65 7.75 6.63
CA ILE A 125 -7.34 7.16 6.30
C ILE A 125 -6.71 6.66 7.59
N LEU A 126 -6.44 5.36 7.68
CA LEU A 126 -5.58 4.76 8.71
C LEU A 126 -4.21 4.44 8.12
N GLY A 127 -3.13 4.76 8.84
CA GLY A 127 -1.77 4.51 8.37
C GLY A 127 -0.71 5.05 9.31
N THR A 128 0.54 5.06 8.87
CA THR A 128 1.63 5.67 9.62
C THR A 128 1.52 7.21 9.58
N PRO A 129 2.10 7.94 10.55
CA PRO A 129 2.14 9.41 10.51
C PRO A 129 2.64 9.97 9.19
N GLY A 130 3.68 9.35 8.61
CA GLY A 130 4.20 9.74 7.30
C GLY A 130 3.19 9.56 6.17
N SER A 131 2.38 8.48 6.15
CA SER A 131 1.35 8.29 5.13
C SER A 131 0.15 9.20 5.32
N ILE A 132 -0.19 9.56 6.56
CA ILE A 132 -1.30 10.47 6.89
C ILE A 132 -0.96 11.94 6.59
N ASN A 133 0.28 12.36 6.91
CA ASN A 133 0.66 13.77 6.87
C ASN A 133 1.38 14.19 5.56
N ASN A 134 1.68 13.26 4.65
CA ASN A 134 2.32 13.59 3.38
C ASN A 134 1.39 14.25 2.35
N GLY A 135 0.09 14.30 2.61
CA GLY A 135 -0.93 14.92 1.76
C GLY A 135 -1.28 14.15 0.48
N ILE A 136 -0.69 12.98 0.21
CA ILE A 136 -0.95 12.22 -1.01
C ILE A 136 -2.42 11.81 -1.08
N TYR A 137 -2.93 11.17 -0.03
CA TYR A 137 -4.33 10.74 0.01
C TYR A 137 -5.28 11.93 0.06
N ASP A 138 -4.97 12.97 0.86
CA ASP A 138 -5.81 14.16 0.95
C ASP A 138 -6.03 14.79 -0.42
N ASN A 139 -4.95 15.03 -1.17
CA ASN A 139 -5.01 15.63 -2.51
C ASN A 139 -5.77 14.75 -3.50
N LEU A 140 -5.56 13.43 -3.46
CA LEU A 140 -6.26 12.48 -4.33
C LEU A 140 -7.75 12.41 -3.99
N LEU A 141 -8.14 12.36 -2.72
CA LEU A 141 -9.53 12.34 -2.28
C LEU A 141 -10.25 13.60 -2.71
N ILE A 142 -9.68 14.78 -2.40
CA ILE A 142 -10.27 16.08 -2.76
C ILE A 142 -10.45 16.18 -4.28
N SER A 143 -9.45 15.79 -5.07
CA SER A 143 -9.54 15.86 -6.54
C SER A 143 -10.55 14.88 -7.15
N ASN A 144 -10.97 13.85 -6.39
CA ASN A 144 -12.02 12.91 -6.78
C ASN A 144 -13.38 13.19 -6.13
N GLY A 145 -13.52 14.33 -5.42
CA GLY A 145 -14.80 14.78 -4.85
C GLY A 145 -15.14 14.19 -3.48
N TYR A 146 -14.16 13.60 -2.78
CA TYR A 146 -14.32 13.08 -1.41
C TYR A 146 -13.80 14.07 -0.38
N GLU A 147 -14.36 14.01 0.83
CA GLU A 147 -13.87 14.70 2.02
C GLU A 147 -12.89 13.79 2.77
N PRO A 148 -11.58 14.11 2.83
CA PRO A 148 -10.62 13.34 3.60
C PRO A 148 -10.82 13.54 5.10
N VAL A 149 -10.81 12.45 5.87
CA VAL A 149 -10.94 12.46 7.32
C VAL A 149 -9.68 11.86 7.93
N LYS A 150 -8.95 12.66 8.73
CA LYS A 150 -7.76 12.20 9.46
C LYS A 150 -8.14 11.57 10.80
N PRO A 151 -7.41 10.57 11.28
CA PRO A 151 -7.59 10.03 12.62
C PRO A 151 -7.26 11.09 13.68
N THR A 152 -7.90 10.98 14.85
CA THR A 152 -7.46 11.75 16.01
C THR A 152 -6.07 11.31 16.47
N PRO A 153 -5.38 12.10 17.32
CA PRO A 153 -4.09 11.67 17.88
C PRO A 153 -4.14 10.30 18.58
N GLU A 154 -5.26 9.99 19.26
CA GLU A 154 -5.46 8.73 19.98
C GLU A 154 -5.62 7.56 19.00
N ILE A 155 -6.44 7.72 17.94
CA ILE A 155 -6.61 6.73 16.89
C ILE A 155 -5.29 6.51 16.13
N LEU A 156 -4.56 7.60 15.85
CA LEU A 156 -3.26 7.51 15.19
C LEU A 156 -2.25 6.73 16.04
N ALA A 157 -2.14 7.01 17.33
CA ALA A 157 -1.25 6.31 18.26
C ALA A 157 -1.59 4.82 18.35
N ALA A 158 -2.87 4.44 18.46
CA ALA A 158 -3.30 3.05 18.45
C ALA A 158 -3.04 2.36 17.10
N THR A 159 -3.15 3.09 15.99
CA THR A 159 -2.78 2.60 14.65
C THR A 159 -1.28 2.35 14.54
N GLU A 160 -0.44 3.23 15.08
CA GLU A 160 1.01 3.04 15.14
C GLU A 160 1.38 1.82 15.97
N GLU A 161 0.73 1.60 17.12
CA GLU A 161 0.96 0.43 17.95
C GLU A 161 0.63 -0.88 17.21
N LEU A 162 -0.51 -0.92 16.49
CA LEU A 162 -0.87 -2.05 15.64
C LEU A 162 0.18 -2.31 14.54
N ILE A 163 0.63 -1.25 13.84
CA ILE A 163 1.57 -1.37 12.72
C ILE A 163 2.97 -1.76 13.21
N PHE A 164 3.53 -1.00 14.16
CA PHE A 164 4.94 -1.12 14.52
C PHE A 164 5.17 -2.18 15.59
N THR A 165 4.34 -2.23 16.64
CA THR A 165 4.54 -3.14 17.76
C THR A 165 3.93 -4.50 17.45
N ASP A 166 2.63 -4.56 17.18
CA ASP A 166 1.94 -5.84 17.01
C ASP A 166 2.42 -6.56 15.74
N ILE A 167 2.43 -5.89 14.59
CA ILE A 167 2.70 -6.55 13.31
C ILE A 167 4.19 -6.58 12.99
N LYS A 168 4.89 -5.42 12.96
CA LYS A 168 6.29 -5.40 12.52
C LYS A 168 7.25 -6.04 13.52
N GLN A 169 7.10 -5.78 14.83
CA GLN A 169 7.98 -6.32 15.86
C GLN A 169 7.60 -7.74 16.27
N ASN A 170 6.30 -7.96 16.52
CA ASN A 170 5.82 -9.22 17.10
C ASN A 170 5.31 -10.23 16.06
N GLY A 171 5.11 -9.81 14.80
CA GLY A 171 4.59 -10.66 13.72
C GLY A 171 3.13 -11.09 13.91
N GLN A 172 2.37 -10.41 14.78
CA GLN A 172 1.01 -10.77 15.16
C GLN A 172 0.02 -9.66 14.79
N VAL A 173 -1.16 -10.08 14.36
CA VAL A 173 -2.28 -9.16 14.14
C VAL A 173 -3.17 -9.16 15.37
N ASN A 174 -3.32 -8.00 15.99
CA ASN A 174 -4.31 -7.77 17.03
C ASN A 174 -5.66 -7.42 16.38
N ALA A 175 -6.50 -8.44 16.18
CA ALA A 175 -7.79 -8.29 15.51
C ALA A 175 -8.75 -7.35 16.26
N GLU A 176 -8.77 -7.38 17.60
CA GLU A 176 -9.62 -6.51 18.41
C GLU A 176 -9.24 -5.04 18.23
N ARG A 177 -7.95 -4.72 18.30
CA ARG A 177 -7.45 -3.37 18.04
C ARG A 177 -7.78 -2.90 16.63
N PHE A 178 -7.59 -3.77 15.62
CA PHE A 178 -7.90 -3.43 14.25
C PHE A 178 -9.39 -3.11 14.05
N HIS A 179 -10.28 -3.95 14.59
CA HIS A 179 -11.73 -3.70 14.51
C HIS A 179 -12.14 -2.43 15.24
N HIS A 180 -11.56 -2.18 16.42
CA HIS A 180 -11.86 -0.96 17.19
C HIS A 180 -11.43 0.31 16.46
N LEU A 181 -10.28 0.30 15.78
CA LEU A 181 -9.85 1.42 14.94
C LEU A 181 -10.83 1.69 13.80
N LEU A 182 -11.33 0.64 13.11
CA LEU A 182 -12.33 0.80 12.06
C LEU A 182 -13.67 1.32 12.63
N GLU A 183 -14.09 0.82 13.80
CA GLU A 183 -15.27 1.29 14.50
C GLU A 183 -15.17 2.80 14.82
N GLN A 184 -14.07 3.24 15.40
CA GLN A 184 -13.86 4.65 15.73
C GLN A 184 -13.88 5.54 14.49
N MET A 185 -13.25 5.12 13.38
CA MET A 185 -13.30 5.88 12.12
C MET A 185 -14.76 6.04 11.65
N GLN A 186 -15.56 4.98 11.73
CA GLN A 186 -16.94 5.03 11.26
C GLN A 186 -17.88 5.75 12.23
N THR A 187 -17.79 5.46 13.53
CA THR A 187 -18.78 5.92 14.51
C THR A 187 -18.43 7.27 15.13
N GLU A 188 -17.17 7.52 15.48
CA GLU A 188 -16.73 8.76 16.11
C GLU A 188 -16.41 9.84 15.07
N LEU A 189 -15.76 9.46 13.96
CA LEU A 189 -15.36 10.40 12.91
C LEU A 189 -16.35 10.45 11.73
N ASN A 190 -17.41 9.64 11.75
CA ASN A 190 -18.45 9.57 10.71
C ASN A 190 -17.88 9.35 9.31
N CYS A 191 -16.92 8.43 9.18
CA CYS A 191 -16.40 8.02 7.88
C CYS A 191 -17.34 7.03 7.22
N ASP A 192 -17.64 7.22 5.94
CA ASP A 192 -18.42 6.28 5.14
C ASP A 192 -17.57 5.07 4.70
N ALA A 193 -16.26 5.29 4.54
CA ALA A 193 -15.28 4.26 4.24
C ALA A 193 -13.91 4.63 4.82
N THR A 194 -13.03 3.63 5.04
CA THR A 194 -11.69 3.84 5.58
C THR A 194 -10.64 3.22 4.66
N ILE A 195 -9.69 4.03 4.19
CA ILE A 195 -8.54 3.56 3.43
C ILE A 195 -7.49 2.98 4.38
N LEU A 196 -7.00 1.79 4.07
CA LEU A 196 -5.83 1.20 4.73
C LEU A 196 -4.55 1.73 4.07
N GLY A 197 -4.05 2.85 4.58
CA GLY A 197 -2.88 3.58 4.08
C GLY A 197 -1.53 3.03 4.57
N CYS A 198 -1.50 1.78 5.04
CA CYS A 198 -0.29 1.04 5.37
C CYS A 198 -0.48 -0.44 5.02
N THR A 199 0.52 -1.08 4.46
CA THR A 199 0.45 -2.49 4.02
C THR A 199 0.35 -3.49 5.18
N GLU A 200 0.79 -3.12 6.37
CA GLU A 200 0.55 -3.88 7.61
C GLU A 200 -0.94 -3.91 7.99
N LEU A 201 -1.69 -2.83 7.72
CA LEU A 201 -3.15 -2.83 7.92
C LEU A 201 -3.86 -3.73 6.91
N SER A 202 -3.34 -3.84 5.69
CA SER A 202 -3.83 -4.82 4.71
C SER A 202 -3.61 -6.26 5.18
N LEU A 203 -2.47 -6.55 5.84
CA LEU A 203 -2.25 -7.84 6.50
C LEU A 203 -3.22 -8.06 7.67
N ALA A 204 -3.57 -7.00 8.42
CA ALA A 204 -4.60 -7.08 9.46
C ALA A 204 -5.98 -7.37 8.84
N GLN A 205 -6.35 -6.69 7.78
CA GLN A 205 -7.58 -6.94 7.03
C GLN A 205 -7.68 -8.38 6.52
N GLU A 206 -6.59 -8.91 6.00
CA GLU A 206 -6.56 -10.29 5.52
C GLU A 206 -6.83 -11.32 6.64
N LYS A 207 -6.23 -11.10 7.82
CA LYS A 207 -6.33 -12.03 8.96
C LYS A 207 -7.57 -11.80 9.84
N ALA A 208 -8.18 -10.63 9.78
CA ALA A 208 -9.28 -10.21 10.63
C ALA A 208 -10.41 -9.51 9.82
N ALA A 209 -10.77 -10.07 8.66
CA ALA A 209 -11.76 -9.49 7.74
C ALA A 209 -13.21 -9.58 8.25
N ASN A 210 -13.50 -10.28 9.33
CA ASN A 210 -14.86 -10.49 9.83
C ASN A 210 -15.35 -9.29 10.65
N HIS A 211 -15.70 -8.20 9.95
CA HIS A 211 -16.24 -6.96 10.52
C HIS A 211 -17.21 -6.28 9.51
N PRO A 212 -18.12 -5.41 9.97
CA PRO A 212 -19.12 -4.77 9.11
C PRO A 212 -18.62 -3.48 8.43
N TYR A 213 -17.40 -3.02 8.73
CA TYR A 213 -16.92 -1.70 8.33
C TYR A 213 -16.47 -1.68 6.87
N GLN A 214 -16.78 -0.56 6.17
CA GLN A 214 -16.40 -0.37 4.78
C GLN A 214 -14.91 0.00 4.66
N VAL A 215 -14.13 -0.84 4.02
CA VAL A 215 -12.67 -0.71 3.91
C VAL A 215 -12.23 -0.61 2.45
N ILE A 216 -11.30 0.30 2.18
CA ILE A 216 -10.58 0.44 0.92
C ILE A 216 -9.14 -0.06 1.15
N ASP A 217 -8.89 -1.31 0.82
CA ASP A 217 -7.57 -1.93 1.00
C ASP A 217 -6.65 -1.62 -0.18
N ALA A 218 -5.76 -0.65 0.01
CA ALA A 218 -4.87 -0.17 -1.03
C ALA A 218 -3.92 -1.26 -1.56
N GLN A 219 -3.42 -2.17 -0.72
CA GLN A 219 -2.57 -3.28 -1.16
C GLN A 219 -3.37 -4.32 -1.95
N SER A 220 -4.56 -4.69 -1.51
CA SER A 220 -5.43 -5.63 -2.20
C SER A 220 -5.78 -5.13 -3.60
N ILE A 221 -6.11 -3.84 -3.74
CA ILE A 221 -6.38 -3.18 -5.01
C ILE A 221 -5.14 -3.18 -5.91
N LEU A 222 -3.95 -2.92 -5.34
CA LEU A 222 -2.69 -2.98 -6.08
C LEU A 222 -2.41 -4.41 -6.58
N VAL A 223 -2.72 -5.45 -5.80
CA VAL A 223 -2.62 -6.86 -6.22
C VAL A 223 -3.50 -7.11 -7.45
N ASP A 224 -4.76 -6.70 -7.42
CA ASP A 224 -5.70 -6.91 -8.54
C ASP A 224 -5.26 -6.17 -9.80
N GLN A 225 -4.77 -4.94 -9.67
CA GLN A 225 -4.24 -4.19 -10.80
C GLN A 225 -2.94 -4.82 -11.35
N THR A 226 -2.07 -5.31 -10.47
CA THR A 226 -0.84 -6.03 -10.87
C THR A 226 -1.19 -7.30 -11.64
N LEU A 227 -2.14 -8.09 -11.14
CA LEU A 227 -2.63 -9.30 -11.81
C LEU A 227 -3.18 -8.97 -13.20
N LYS A 228 -4.05 -7.96 -13.29
CA LYS A 228 -4.65 -7.54 -14.57
C LYS A 228 -3.58 -7.16 -15.61
N LEU A 229 -2.59 -6.36 -15.21
CA LEU A 229 -1.51 -5.91 -16.11
C LEU A 229 -0.53 -7.04 -16.42
N GLY A 230 -0.18 -7.87 -15.44
CA GLY A 230 0.68 -9.03 -15.64
C GLY A 230 0.10 -10.02 -16.65
N LEU A 231 -1.18 -10.37 -16.51
CA LEU A 231 -1.88 -11.26 -17.48
C LEU A 231 -1.99 -10.62 -18.88
N ALA A 232 -2.10 -9.29 -18.97
CA ALA A 232 -2.11 -8.60 -20.25
C ALA A 232 -0.73 -8.58 -20.93
N ALA A 233 0.35 -8.49 -20.14
CA ALA A 233 1.72 -8.47 -20.66
C ALA A 233 2.21 -9.86 -21.14
N GLN A 234 1.64 -10.95 -20.65
CA GLN A 234 1.99 -12.33 -21.06
C GLN A 234 1.33 -12.76 -22.39
N LYS A 235 0.34 -12.02 -22.87
CA LYS A 235 -0.32 -12.26 -24.17
C LYS A 235 0.47 -11.64 -25.32
#